data_e61ee84606fd17788f1dd07b7a0cb626
#
_entry.id   e61ee84606fd17788f1dd07b7a0cb626
#
_cell.length_a   1.000
_cell.length_b   1.000
_cell.length_c   1.000
_cell.angle_alpha   90.00
_cell.angle_beta   90.00
_cell.angle_gamma   90.00
#
_symmetry.space_group_name_H-M   'P 1'
#
loop_
_entity.id
_entity.type
_entity.pdbx_description
1 polymer ?
#
loop_
_entity_poly.entity_id
_entity_poly.type
_entity_poly.pdbx_seq_one_letter_code
_entity_poly.pdbx_strand_id
1 'polypeptide(L)'
;MELTLSFHGAAHGVTGSCYELEVGDRRLLIDCGMFQGSKSEKALNYGEFPFDPATVDAVILTHAHIDHSGLLPKLLKKGFTGPIHATPATIDLCSVMLPDSAHIQEMEVENLNRRNAQRGRPTVSPIYSLSDVAACLLQFRSVEYAAWTTIMNGVRARFWNAGHMLGSSSVEIEVASEQGEPPLRILFSGDIGPGQKLLQADPEGPRDIDFLICEATYGDRDRPDVTRDERRRLLGQEVMHAAKVNGPLIIPSFAVERTQELLVDLFLLAQNSDIPENLSIFVDSPLATRASAVFGKHAGEIHDGDILKRALASKNVRFTETVDQSKAINKLNGHYVVIAASGMCDAGRIRHHLKANLWKRNASILMAGFQAQGTLGRLLVDGASRVRIQGEEIKVRARISQFDLYSGHADASELVSWVKDRVPVRHAIFLTHGEEDGLNGLKGRLGAVLPEISVILPLIDDAFQIGQKGARQVDLNKPLRLKPESVARLDWHNDLSKFLIEVSETVTAAADEKSRAVIIRRLRRALEADQE
;
A
#
# COMPACT_ATOMS: atom_id res chain seq x y z
N MET A 1 -10.30 -30.39 -17.17
CA MET A 1 -9.98 -29.07 -17.80
C MET A 1 -8.73 -28.53 -17.14
N GLU A 2 -7.77 -28.06 -17.91
CA GLU A 2 -6.56 -27.37 -17.39
C GLU A 2 -6.73 -25.86 -17.63
N LEU A 3 -6.40 -25.07 -16.62
CA LEU A 3 -6.41 -23.61 -16.65
C LEU A 3 -4.98 -23.10 -16.63
N THR A 4 -4.72 -21.91 -17.15
CA THR A 4 -3.43 -21.26 -16.99
C THR A 4 -3.57 -20.09 -16.01
N LEU A 5 -2.77 -20.11 -14.92
CA LEU A 5 -2.65 -19.03 -13.95
C LEU A 5 -1.30 -18.35 -14.14
N SER A 6 -1.30 -17.05 -14.47
CA SER A 6 -0.08 -16.25 -14.67
C SER A 6 0.03 -15.13 -13.64
N PHE A 7 1.27 -14.83 -13.22
CA PHE A 7 1.60 -13.87 -12.17
C PHE A 7 2.32 -12.65 -12.79
N HIS A 8 1.58 -11.59 -13.10
CA HIS A 8 2.12 -10.43 -13.80
C HIS A 8 2.67 -9.33 -12.90
N GLY A 9 2.51 -9.47 -11.59
CA GLY A 9 3.02 -8.55 -10.60
C GLY A 9 2.78 -9.04 -9.18
N ALA A 10 3.25 -8.28 -8.19
CA ALA A 10 3.30 -8.67 -6.78
C ALA A 10 3.96 -10.04 -6.52
N ALA A 11 4.89 -10.44 -7.38
CA ALA A 11 5.71 -11.63 -7.27
C ALA A 11 7.12 -11.22 -6.84
N HIS A 12 7.54 -11.64 -5.64
CA HIS A 12 8.74 -11.14 -4.93
C HIS A 12 8.73 -9.62 -4.66
N GLY A 13 7.55 -9.02 -4.54
CA GLY A 13 7.34 -7.62 -4.22
C GLY A 13 5.91 -7.38 -3.73
N VAL A 14 5.67 -6.23 -3.14
CA VAL A 14 4.38 -5.87 -2.49
C VAL A 14 3.57 -4.87 -3.33
N THR A 15 3.82 -4.78 -4.64
CA THR A 15 3.07 -3.84 -5.49
C THR A 15 2.85 -4.37 -6.89
N GLY A 16 1.89 -3.80 -7.60
CA GLY A 16 1.58 -4.16 -8.97
C GLY A 16 0.78 -5.45 -9.12
N SER A 17 -0.05 -5.79 -8.12
CA SER A 17 -0.86 -7.02 -8.11
C SER A 17 -1.66 -7.16 -9.39
N CYS A 18 -1.41 -8.25 -10.13
CA CYS A 18 -2.10 -8.57 -11.37
C CYS A 18 -1.92 -10.07 -11.67
N TYR A 19 -3.02 -10.81 -11.60
CA TYR A 19 -3.04 -12.24 -11.87
C TYR A 19 -3.98 -12.50 -13.04
N GLU A 20 -3.57 -13.33 -13.99
CA GLU A 20 -4.37 -13.72 -15.14
C GLU A 20 -4.78 -15.19 -15.02
N LEU A 21 -6.08 -15.45 -15.14
CA LEU A 21 -6.65 -16.80 -15.21
C LEU A 21 -7.24 -17.02 -16.59
N GLU A 22 -6.59 -17.87 -17.38
CA GLU A 22 -7.09 -18.32 -18.69
C GLU A 22 -7.97 -19.57 -18.52
N VAL A 23 -9.21 -19.48 -19.01
CA VAL A 23 -10.22 -20.53 -18.95
C VAL A 23 -10.70 -20.81 -20.38
N GLY A 24 -10.05 -21.75 -21.06
CA GLY A 24 -10.27 -21.97 -22.49
C GLY A 24 -9.83 -20.75 -23.32
N ASP A 25 -10.77 -20.15 -24.03
CA ASP A 25 -10.58 -18.93 -24.81
C ASP A 25 -10.88 -17.63 -24.04
N ARG A 26 -11.23 -17.74 -22.76
CA ARG A 26 -11.60 -16.62 -21.89
C ARG A 26 -10.46 -16.21 -20.97
N ARG A 27 -10.37 -14.92 -20.68
CA ARG A 27 -9.35 -14.33 -19.82
C ARG A 27 -9.96 -13.48 -18.73
N LEU A 28 -9.63 -13.82 -17.49
CA LEU A 28 -10.02 -13.10 -16.29
C LEU A 28 -8.78 -12.52 -15.62
N LEU A 29 -8.80 -11.22 -15.31
CA LEU A 29 -7.79 -10.64 -14.43
C LEU A 29 -8.32 -10.53 -13.01
N ILE A 30 -7.44 -10.80 -12.07
CA ILE A 30 -7.64 -10.50 -10.65
C ILE A 30 -6.63 -9.41 -10.30
N ASP A 31 -7.15 -8.22 -10.00
CA ASP A 31 -6.44 -6.96 -9.83
C ASP A 31 -5.69 -6.49 -11.11
N CYS A 32 -5.35 -5.22 -11.15
CA CYS A 32 -4.51 -4.59 -12.16
C CYS A 32 -3.81 -3.39 -11.54
N GLY A 33 -2.81 -3.67 -10.72
CA GLY A 33 -2.17 -2.73 -9.81
C GLY A 33 -1.00 -2.00 -10.42
N MET A 34 -0.72 -0.83 -9.85
CA MET A 34 0.44 -0.02 -10.19
C MET A 34 1.66 -0.45 -9.40
N PHE A 35 2.77 -0.64 -10.09
CA PHE A 35 4.06 -0.87 -9.44
C PHE A 35 4.54 0.39 -8.72
N GLN A 36 4.97 0.22 -7.50
CA GLN A 36 5.59 1.23 -6.66
C GLN A 36 7.01 0.77 -6.28
N GLY A 37 7.77 1.55 -5.49
CA GLY A 37 9.11 1.16 -5.11
C GLY A 37 10.20 1.70 -6.02
N SER A 38 11.10 0.85 -6.50
CA SER A 38 12.29 1.21 -7.27
C SER A 38 11.97 1.86 -8.63
N LYS A 39 12.97 2.51 -9.22
CA LYS A 39 12.81 3.11 -10.56
C LYS A 39 12.53 2.06 -11.64
N SER A 40 13.11 0.86 -11.51
CA SER A 40 12.89 -0.25 -12.44
C SER A 40 11.47 -0.79 -12.36
N GLU A 41 10.92 -0.93 -11.16
CA GLU A 41 9.52 -1.34 -10.96
C GLU A 41 8.55 -0.27 -11.49
N LYS A 42 8.75 1.00 -11.14
CA LYS A 42 7.94 2.12 -11.66
C LYS A 42 7.98 2.23 -13.18
N ALA A 43 9.08 1.83 -13.84
CA ALA A 43 9.18 1.84 -15.30
C ALA A 43 8.20 0.84 -15.95
N LEU A 44 7.82 -0.26 -15.26
CA LEU A 44 6.83 -1.22 -15.77
C LEU A 44 5.46 -0.57 -15.97
N ASN A 45 5.11 0.44 -15.20
CA ASN A 45 3.84 1.17 -15.36
C ASN A 45 3.72 1.86 -16.73
N TYR A 46 4.85 2.21 -17.36
CA TYR A 46 4.89 2.87 -18.66
C TYR A 46 5.04 1.88 -19.82
N GLY A 47 5.53 0.65 -19.57
CA GLY A 47 5.66 -0.43 -20.55
C GLY A 47 4.31 -0.97 -21.04
N GLU A 48 4.33 -1.85 -22.05
CA GLU A 48 3.14 -2.60 -22.46
C GLU A 48 2.79 -3.67 -21.40
N PHE A 49 1.51 -4.09 -21.37
CA PHE A 49 1.12 -5.25 -20.59
C PHE A 49 1.73 -6.54 -21.18
N PRO A 50 1.96 -7.58 -20.38
CA PRO A 50 2.49 -8.87 -20.88
C PRO A 50 1.43 -9.70 -21.62
N PHE A 51 0.21 -9.20 -21.70
CA PHE A 51 -0.96 -9.75 -22.41
C PHE A 51 -1.62 -8.64 -23.24
N ASP A 52 -2.51 -9.03 -24.16
CA ASP A 52 -3.32 -8.06 -24.91
C ASP A 52 -4.56 -7.65 -24.12
N PRO A 53 -4.68 -6.39 -23.67
CA PRO A 53 -5.86 -5.91 -22.94
C PRO A 53 -7.20 -6.09 -23.65
N ALA A 54 -7.20 -6.08 -24.99
CA ALA A 54 -8.42 -6.26 -25.77
C ALA A 54 -8.99 -7.68 -25.70
N THR A 55 -8.19 -8.66 -25.26
CA THR A 55 -8.61 -10.06 -25.10
C THR A 55 -9.09 -10.41 -23.69
N VAL A 56 -9.04 -9.47 -22.75
CA VAL A 56 -9.52 -9.67 -21.38
C VAL A 56 -11.03 -9.53 -21.34
N ASP A 57 -11.72 -10.56 -20.86
CA ASP A 57 -13.20 -10.59 -20.79
C ASP A 57 -13.74 -9.84 -19.57
N ALA A 58 -13.07 -9.95 -18.42
CA ALA A 58 -13.49 -9.30 -17.18
C ALA A 58 -12.31 -9.07 -16.24
N VAL A 59 -12.49 -8.16 -15.28
CA VAL A 59 -11.59 -7.95 -14.14
C VAL A 59 -12.36 -8.14 -12.83
N ILE A 60 -11.75 -8.78 -11.86
CA ILE A 60 -12.17 -8.78 -10.46
C ILE A 60 -11.19 -7.93 -9.69
N LEU A 61 -11.68 -6.94 -8.95
CA LEU A 61 -10.86 -6.08 -8.11
C LEU A 61 -11.09 -6.44 -6.64
N THR A 62 -10.03 -6.84 -5.95
CA THR A 62 -10.08 -7.23 -4.53
C THR A 62 -10.32 -6.02 -3.62
N HIS A 63 -9.61 -4.91 -3.86
CA HIS A 63 -9.77 -3.67 -3.09
C HIS A 63 -9.17 -2.46 -3.82
N ALA A 64 -9.37 -1.27 -3.25
CA ALA A 64 -9.12 -0.01 -3.95
C ALA A 64 -7.68 0.51 -3.91
N HIS A 65 -6.75 -0.08 -3.15
CA HIS A 65 -5.37 0.40 -3.12
C HIS A 65 -4.75 0.46 -4.52
N ILE A 66 -3.87 1.43 -4.73
CA ILE A 66 -3.32 1.74 -6.06
C ILE A 66 -2.44 0.60 -6.61
N ASP A 67 -1.81 -0.18 -5.76
CA ASP A 67 -1.05 -1.38 -6.11
C ASP A 67 -1.93 -2.58 -6.49
N HIS A 68 -3.26 -2.45 -6.40
CA HIS A 68 -4.27 -3.40 -6.89
C HIS A 68 -5.17 -2.81 -7.99
N SER A 69 -5.46 -1.51 -7.96
CA SER A 69 -6.40 -0.86 -8.87
C SER A 69 -5.75 0.10 -9.89
N GLY A 70 -4.50 0.51 -9.61
CA GLY A 70 -3.92 1.71 -10.20
C GLY A 70 -3.63 1.67 -11.69
N LEU A 71 -3.60 0.50 -12.35
CA LEU A 71 -3.47 0.39 -13.81
C LEU A 71 -4.78 0.08 -14.55
N LEU A 72 -5.92 0.00 -13.85
CA LEU A 72 -7.23 -0.18 -14.49
C LEU A 72 -7.53 0.88 -15.55
N PRO A 73 -7.28 2.19 -15.34
CA PRO A 73 -7.50 3.19 -16.39
C PRO A 73 -6.56 2.99 -17.60
N LYS A 74 -5.32 2.54 -17.39
CA LYS A 74 -4.40 2.18 -18.47
C LYS A 74 -4.87 0.95 -19.23
N LEU A 75 -5.40 -0.06 -18.54
CA LEU A 75 -5.96 -1.27 -19.15
C LEU A 75 -7.07 -0.91 -20.14
N LEU A 76 -8.00 -0.04 -19.73
CA LEU A 76 -9.05 0.48 -20.60
C LEU A 76 -8.50 1.27 -21.79
N LYS A 77 -7.59 2.19 -21.54
CA LYS A 77 -6.89 2.98 -22.58
C LYS A 77 -6.21 2.10 -23.63
N LYS A 78 -5.81 0.88 -23.26
CA LYS A 78 -5.13 -0.10 -24.12
C LYS A 78 -6.09 -1.11 -24.77
N GLY A 79 -7.41 -0.93 -24.65
CA GLY A 79 -8.41 -1.69 -25.41
C GLY A 79 -9.31 -2.62 -24.59
N PHE A 80 -9.15 -2.72 -23.28
CA PHE A 80 -10.09 -3.45 -22.44
C PHE A 80 -11.47 -2.78 -22.46
N THR A 81 -12.54 -3.57 -22.63
CA THR A 81 -13.92 -3.10 -22.70
C THR A 81 -14.88 -3.87 -21.78
N GLY A 82 -14.37 -4.88 -21.07
CA GLY A 82 -15.14 -5.73 -20.18
C GLY A 82 -15.55 -5.06 -18.87
N PRO A 83 -16.35 -5.76 -18.04
CA PRO A 83 -16.74 -5.30 -16.71
C PRO A 83 -15.60 -5.43 -15.70
N ILE A 84 -15.61 -4.55 -14.70
CA ILE A 84 -14.75 -4.62 -13.51
C ILE A 84 -15.65 -4.88 -12.30
N HIS A 85 -15.55 -6.06 -11.71
CA HIS A 85 -16.36 -6.49 -10.58
C HIS A 85 -15.67 -6.14 -9.26
N ALA A 86 -16.37 -5.41 -8.39
CA ALA A 86 -15.87 -5.02 -7.07
C ALA A 86 -17.03 -4.78 -6.09
N THR A 87 -16.72 -4.73 -4.79
CA THR A 87 -17.71 -4.35 -3.78
C THR A 87 -18.13 -2.88 -3.92
N PRO A 88 -19.33 -2.47 -3.48
CA PRO A 88 -19.80 -1.08 -3.56
C PRO A 88 -18.80 -0.09 -2.95
N ALA A 89 -18.25 -0.42 -1.78
CA ALA A 89 -17.31 0.45 -1.08
C ALA A 89 -15.95 0.56 -1.81
N THR A 90 -15.47 -0.52 -2.41
CA THR A 90 -14.27 -0.50 -3.26
C THR A 90 -14.49 0.40 -4.48
N ILE A 91 -15.65 0.34 -5.12
CA ILE A 91 -16.00 1.21 -6.27
C ILE A 91 -15.98 2.68 -5.85
N ASP A 92 -16.63 3.01 -4.73
CA ASP A 92 -16.67 4.39 -4.23
C ASP A 92 -15.25 4.90 -3.86
N LEU A 93 -14.41 4.06 -3.26
CA LEU A 93 -13.00 4.42 -2.98
C LEU A 93 -12.20 4.59 -4.28
N CYS A 94 -12.37 3.74 -5.28
CA CYS A 94 -11.74 3.91 -6.60
C CYS A 94 -12.15 5.22 -7.25
N SER A 95 -13.40 5.67 -7.08
CA SER A 95 -13.89 6.96 -7.59
C SER A 95 -13.17 8.17 -6.99
N VAL A 96 -12.48 7.99 -5.88
CA VAL A 96 -11.69 9.02 -5.20
C VAL A 96 -10.19 8.83 -5.43
N MET A 97 -9.72 7.58 -5.38
CA MET A 97 -8.27 7.26 -5.42
C MET A 97 -7.71 7.31 -6.84
N LEU A 98 -8.42 6.80 -7.84
CA LEU A 98 -7.94 6.81 -9.23
C LEU A 98 -7.81 8.23 -9.80
N PRO A 99 -8.77 9.16 -9.60
CA PRO A 99 -8.59 10.55 -9.99
C PRO A 99 -7.42 11.25 -9.28
N ASP A 100 -7.20 10.96 -7.99
CA ASP A 100 -6.06 11.51 -7.23
C ASP A 100 -4.73 11.02 -7.81
N SER A 101 -4.65 9.72 -8.13
CA SER A 101 -3.48 9.12 -8.79
C SER A 101 -3.22 9.73 -10.18
N ALA A 102 -4.25 9.93 -11.00
CA ALA A 102 -4.11 10.59 -12.31
C ALA A 102 -3.59 12.01 -12.17
N HIS A 103 -4.17 12.79 -11.24
CA HIS A 103 -3.75 14.16 -10.98
C HIS A 103 -2.28 14.25 -10.54
N ILE A 104 -1.83 13.36 -9.65
CA ILE A 104 -0.42 13.30 -9.21
C ILE A 104 0.49 12.99 -10.41
N GLN A 105 0.15 12.03 -11.25
CA GLN A 105 0.92 11.66 -12.44
C GLN A 105 1.00 12.83 -13.45
N GLU A 106 -0.13 13.50 -13.71
CA GLU A 106 -0.17 14.65 -14.63
C GLU A 106 0.75 15.78 -14.12
N MET A 107 0.71 16.10 -12.82
CA MET A 107 1.59 17.09 -12.20
C MET A 107 3.08 16.69 -12.25
N GLU A 108 3.39 15.43 -11.99
CA GLU A 108 4.78 14.93 -12.05
C GLU A 108 5.32 14.99 -13.48
N VAL A 109 4.52 14.59 -14.46
CA VAL A 109 4.86 14.64 -15.88
C VAL A 109 5.03 16.08 -16.37
N GLU A 110 4.16 17.01 -15.97
CA GLU A 110 4.31 18.43 -16.29
C GLU A 110 5.65 18.98 -15.75
N ASN A 111 5.98 18.68 -14.49
CA ASN A 111 7.23 19.09 -13.89
C ASN A 111 8.45 18.46 -14.57
N LEU A 112 8.34 17.19 -14.97
CA LEU A 112 9.40 16.49 -15.71
C LEU A 112 9.58 17.09 -17.10
N ASN A 113 8.50 17.34 -17.83
CA ASN A 113 8.53 17.94 -19.17
C ASN A 113 9.12 19.35 -19.16
N ARG A 114 8.83 20.16 -18.13
CA ARG A 114 9.48 21.46 -17.94
C ARG A 114 11.01 21.33 -17.84
N ARG A 115 11.51 20.34 -17.06
CA ARG A 115 12.95 20.05 -16.95
C ARG A 115 13.53 19.45 -18.24
N ASN A 116 12.76 18.60 -18.92
CA ASN A 116 13.18 18.00 -20.21
C ASN A 116 13.35 19.08 -21.27
N ALA A 117 12.40 20.02 -21.36
CA ALA A 117 12.50 21.17 -22.29
C ALA A 117 13.78 21.98 -22.06
N GLN A 118 14.14 22.27 -20.78
CA GLN A 118 15.39 22.97 -20.43
C GLN A 118 16.65 22.17 -20.83
N ARG A 119 16.57 20.84 -21.00
CA ARG A 119 17.69 19.94 -21.30
C ARG A 119 17.67 19.41 -22.73
N GLY A 120 16.76 19.90 -23.58
CA GLY A 120 16.58 19.40 -24.95
C GLY A 120 16.17 17.93 -25.05
N ARG A 121 15.48 17.41 -24.02
CA ARG A 121 14.99 16.02 -23.97
C ARG A 121 13.54 15.95 -24.46
N PRO A 122 13.09 14.78 -25.00
CA PRO A 122 11.71 14.61 -25.43
C PRO A 122 10.73 14.72 -24.25
N THR A 123 9.50 15.11 -24.55
CA THR A 123 8.39 15.09 -23.60
C THR A 123 7.92 13.66 -23.34
N VAL A 124 7.36 13.43 -22.16
CA VAL A 124 6.73 12.17 -21.76
C VAL A 124 5.24 12.43 -21.50
N SER A 125 4.42 11.39 -21.62
CA SER A 125 3.00 11.43 -21.30
C SER A 125 2.70 10.71 -19.98
N PRO A 126 1.65 11.10 -19.24
CA PRO A 126 1.20 10.33 -18.09
C PRO A 126 0.73 8.95 -18.51
N ILE A 127 0.77 7.99 -17.60
CA ILE A 127 0.33 6.61 -17.82
C ILE A 127 -1.12 6.62 -18.31
N TYR A 128 -1.96 7.41 -17.64
CA TYR A 128 -3.34 7.70 -18.00
C TYR A 128 -3.74 9.10 -17.52
N SER A 129 -4.85 9.60 -18.02
CA SER A 129 -5.43 10.92 -17.73
C SER A 129 -6.69 10.80 -16.87
N LEU A 130 -7.18 11.94 -16.36
CA LEU A 130 -8.50 12.02 -15.70
C LEU A 130 -9.64 11.55 -16.59
N SER A 131 -9.57 11.75 -17.92
CA SER A 131 -10.60 11.24 -18.85
C SER A 131 -10.57 9.72 -18.97
N ASP A 132 -9.37 9.10 -18.93
CA ASP A 132 -9.22 7.64 -18.92
C ASP A 132 -9.81 7.06 -17.63
N VAL A 133 -9.61 7.73 -16.48
CA VAL A 133 -10.23 7.35 -15.19
C VAL A 133 -11.76 7.43 -15.28
N ALA A 134 -12.31 8.53 -15.81
CA ALA A 134 -13.75 8.70 -15.91
C ALA A 134 -14.39 7.58 -16.76
N ALA A 135 -13.76 7.21 -17.88
CA ALA A 135 -14.20 6.09 -18.70
C ALA A 135 -14.08 4.74 -17.95
N CYS A 136 -13.01 4.52 -17.20
CA CYS A 136 -12.78 3.31 -16.41
C CYS A 136 -13.88 3.11 -15.35
N LEU A 137 -14.25 4.17 -14.64
CA LEU A 137 -15.28 4.10 -13.59
C LEU A 137 -16.65 3.65 -14.12
N LEU A 138 -16.95 3.82 -15.41
CA LEU A 138 -18.18 3.34 -16.03
C LEU A 138 -18.22 1.81 -16.24
N GLN A 139 -17.08 1.15 -16.20
CA GLN A 139 -16.97 -0.31 -16.34
C GLN A 139 -17.23 -1.08 -15.05
N PHE A 140 -17.25 -0.40 -13.91
CA PHE A 140 -17.46 -1.08 -12.63
C PHE A 140 -18.86 -1.68 -12.50
N ARG A 141 -18.92 -2.88 -11.93
CA ARG A 141 -20.13 -3.63 -11.60
C ARG A 141 -20.05 -4.04 -10.13
N SER A 142 -21.05 -3.65 -9.38
CA SER A 142 -21.13 -3.94 -7.95
C SER A 142 -21.43 -5.42 -7.71
N VAL A 143 -20.75 -6.00 -6.72
CA VAL A 143 -20.99 -7.35 -6.21
C VAL A 143 -21.14 -7.32 -4.69
N GLU A 144 -22.03 -8.14 -4.16
CA GLU A 144 -22.26 -8.26 -2.73
C GLU A 144 -21.36 -9.33 -2.12
N TYR A 145 -20.98 -9.14 -0.84
CA TYR A 145 -20.28 -10.18 -0.08
C TYR A 145 -21.12 -11.46 0.05
N ALA A 146 -20.43 -12.60 0.14
CA ALA A 146 -20.99 -13.93 0.34
C ALA A 146 -21.98 -14.43 -0.75
N ALA A 147 -22.24 -13.62 -1.79
CA ALA A 147 -23.12 -13.99 -2.89
C ALA A 147 -22.32 -14.48 -4.11
N TRP A 148 -22.76 -15.59 -4.71
CA TRP A 148 -22.21 -16.05 -5.99
C TRP A 148 -22.65 -15.14 -7.13
N THR A 149 -21.70 -14.60 -7.85
CA THR A 149 -21.92 -13.77 -9.04
C THR A 149 -21.30 -14.43 -10.27
N THR A 150 -22.05 -14.57 -11.35
CA THR A 150 -21.50 -15.03 -12.63
C THR A 150 -20.64 -13.93 -13.23
N ILE A 151 -19.35 -14.21 -13.44
CA ILE A 151 -18.38 -13.27 -14.01
C ILE A 151 -18.34 -13.41 -15.53
N MET A 152 -18.27 -14.64 -16.00
CA MET A 152 -18.31 -15.01 -17.41
C MET A 152 -18.82 -16.45 -17.55
N ASN A 153 -19.08 -16.92 -18.77
CA ASN A 153 -19.59 -18.26 -18.98
C ASN A 153 -18.65 -19.32 -18.36
N GLY A 154 -19.19 -20.18 -17.51
CA GLY A 154 -18.46 -21.23 -16.79
C GLY A 154 -17.62 -20.75 -15.61
N VAL A 155 -17.63 -19.44 -15.29
CA VAL A 155 -16.88 -18.86 -14.16
C VAL A 155 -17.80 -18.01 -13.30
N ARG A 156 -17.85 -18.33 -12.00
CA ARG A 156 -18.51 -17.50 -10.99
C ARG A 156 -17.55 -17.16 -9.85
N ALA A 157 -17.78 -16.02 -9.22
CA ALA A 157 -16.98 -15.58 -8.08
C ALA A 157 -17.86 -15.28 -6.86
N ARG A 158 -17.26 -15.38 -5.69
CA ARG A 158 -17.85 -14.98 -4.42
C ARG A 158 -16.80 -14.20 -3.62
N PHE A 159 -17.24 -13.06 -3.11
CA PHE A 159 -16.40 -12.12 -2.37
C PHE A 159 -16.57 -12.33 -0.88
N TRP A 160 -15.47 -12.41 -0.16
CA TRP A 160 -15.40 -12.57 1.29
C TRP A 160 -14.72 -11.35 1.89
N ASN A 161 -15.16 -10.87 3.03
CA ASN A 161 -14.50 -9.72 3.67
C ASN A 161 -13.06 -10.08 4.04
N ALA A 162 -12.09 -9.32 3.51
CA ALA A 162 -10.67 -9.53 3.78
C ALA A 162 -10.16 -8.79 5.02
N GLY A 163 -10.98 -7.94 5.66
CA GLY A 163 -10.62 -7.22 6.88
C GLY A 163 -9.52 -6.18 6.72
N HIS A 164 -9.00 -5.98 5.50
CA HIS A 164 -7.85 -5.12 5.25
C HIS A 164 -8.21 -3.63 5.24
N MET A 165 -9.19 -3.26 4.45
CA MET A 165 -9.73 -1.90 4.35
C MET A 165 -11.21 -1.94 3.99
N LEU A 166 -11.87 -0.79 4.07
CA LEU A 166 -13.27 -0.66 3.63
C LEU A 166 -13.47 -1.23 2.24
N GLY A 167 -14.36 -2.19 2.10
CA GLY A 167 -14.70 -2.85 0.85
C GLY A 167 -13.73 -3.94 0.39
N SER A 168 -12.62 -4.20 1.10
CA SER A 168 -11.64 -5.21 0.71
C SER A 168 -12.20 -6.62 0.73
N SER A 169 -11.77 -7.45 -0.22
CA SER A 169 -12.26 -8.81 -0.36
C SER A 169 -11.18 -9.83 -0.69
N SER A 170 -11.29 -11.01 -0.09
CA SER A 170 -10.75 -12.24 -0.65
C SER A 170 -11.75 -12.79 -1.67
N VAL A 171 -11.28 -13.31 -2.80
CA VAL A 171 -12.14 -13.70 -3.91
C VAL A 171 -12.02 -15.19 -4.18
N GLU A 172 -13.12 -15.90 -3.97
CA GLU A 172 -13.27 -17.31 -4.35
C GLU A 172 -13.80 -17.37 -5.78
N ILE A 173 -13.05 -18.04 -6.65
CA ILE A 173 -13.44 -18.29 -8.05
C ILE A 173 -13.76 -19.76 -8.20
N GLU A 174 -14.91 -20.05 -8.78
CA GLU A 174 -15.30 -21.40 -9.16
C GLU A 174 -15.39 -21.50 -10.68
N VAL A 175 -14.62 -22.42 -11.24
CA VAL A 175 -14.62 -22.73 -12.67
C VAL A 175 -15.31 -24.07 -12.90
N ALA A 176 -16.35 -24.04 -13.73
CA ALA A 176 -17.08 -25.24 -14.09
C ALA A 176 -16.17 -26.22 -14.83
N SER A 177 -16.19 -27.48 -14.43
CA SER A 177 -15.43 -28.56 -15.06
C SER A 177 -16.25 -29.24 -16.17
N GLU A 178 -15.60 -30.12 -16.92
CA GLU A 178 -16.26 -30.99 -17.88
C GLU A 178 -17.25 -31.95 -17.19
N GLN A 179 -18.18 -32.54 -17.95
CA GLN A 179 -19.24 -33.38 -17.41
C GLN A 179 -18.71 -34.47 -16.47
N GLY A 180 -19.15 -34.43 -15.20
CA GLY A 180 -18.87 -35.45 -14.19
C GLY A 180 -17.70 -35.13 -13.26
N GLU A 181 -16.91 -34.10 -13.49
CA GLU A 181 -15.89 -33.65 -12.57
C GLU A 181 -16.39 -32.52 -11.66
N PRO A 182 -15.92 -32.41 -10.40
CA PRO A 182 -16.25 -31.29 -9.55
C PRO A 182 -15.66 -29.99 -10.14
N PRO A 183 -16.28 -28.83 -9.86
CA PRO A 183 -15.72 -27.55 -10.26
C PRO A 183 -14.39 -27.29 -9.56
N LEU A 184 -13.48 -26.56 -10.21
CA LEU A 184 -12.22 -26.15 -9.62
C LEU A 184 -12.43 -24.87 -8.82
N ARG A 185 -11.97 -24.84 -7.55
CA ARG A 185 -12.13 -23.74 -6.62
C ARG A 185 -10.79 -23.08 -6.31
N ILE A 186 -10.65 -21.82 -6.64
CA ILE A 186 -9.43 -21.03 -6.47
C ILE A 186 -9.74 -19.84 -5.55
N LEU A 187 -8.94 -19.63 -4.52
CA LEU A 187 -9.08 -18.49 -3.63
C LEU A 187 -7.90 -17.53 -3.81
N PHE A 188 -8.20 -16.29 -4.12
CA PHE A 188 -7.26 -15.16 -4.07
C PHE A 188 -7.51 -14.41 -2.76
N SER A 189 -6.49 -14.29 -1.92
CA SER A 189 -6.64 -13.63 -0.62
C SER A 189 -6.94 -12.13 -0.75
N GLY A 190 -6.47 -11.48 -1.82
CA GLY A 190 -6.24 -10.05 -1.78
C GLY A 190 -5.27 -9.74 -0.64
N ASP A 191 -5.36 -8.56 -0.06
CA ASP A 191 -4.66 -8.20 1.16
C ASP A 191 -5.52 -8.55 2.37
N ILE A 192 -4.92 -9.23 3.34
CA ILE A 192 -5.61 -9.74 4.53
C ILE A 192 -5.37 -8.77 5.69
N GLY A 193 -6.44 -8.31 6.31
CA GLY A 193 -6.37 -7.48 7.50
C GLY A 193 -5.99 -8.26 8.75
N PRO A 194 -5.41 -7.58 9.76
CA PRO A 194 -5.23 -8.18 11.07
C PRO A 194 -6.57 -8.39 11.76
N GLY A 195 -6.60 -9.32 12.71
CA GLY A 195 -7.74 -9.49 13.61
C GLY A 195 -7.98 -8.27 14.49
N GLN A 196 -9.22 -8.11 14.96
CA GLN A 196 -9.61 -7.06 15.91
C GLN A 196 -9.36 -5.61 15.43
N LYS A 197 -9.40 -5.35 14.12
CA LYS A 197 -9.39 -3.97 13.61
C LYS A 197 -10.58 -3.15 14.15
N LEU A 198 -10.39 -1.84 14.26
CA LEU A 198 -11.41 -0.97 14.80
C LEU A 198 -12.63 -0.84 13.87
N LEU A 199 -12.37 -0.65 12.57
CA LEU A 199 -13.41 -0.36 11.59
C LEU A 199 -13.76 -1.56 10.69
N GLN A 200 -12.95 -2.62 10.67
CA GLN A 200 -13.18 -3.77 9.82
C GLN A 200 -13.53 -5.01 10.63
N ALA A 201 -14.34 -5.89 10.04
CA ALA A 201 -14.56 -7.23 10.55
C ALA A 201 -13.28 -8.08 10.37
N ASP A 202 -13.15 -9.15 11.15
CA ASP A 202 -12.07 -10.10 10.97
C ASP A 202 -12.16 -10.76 9.59
N PRO A 203 -11.01 -11.10 8.97
CA PRO A 203 -10.98 -11.62 7.61
C PRO A 203 -11.67 -13.00 7.49
N GLU A 204 -12.56 -13.11 6.51
CA GLU A 204 -13.33 -14.29 6.20
C GLU A 204 -12.76 -15.05 4.98
N GLY A 205 -13.35 -16.21 4.68
CA GLY A 205 -13.06 -16.98 3.47
C GLY A 205 -13.62 -18.40 3.51
N PRO A 206 -13.66 -19.09 2.35
CA PRO A 206 -14.19 -20.44 2.24
C PRO A 206 -13.21 -21.47 2.81
N ARG A 207 -13.72 -22.65 3.05
CA ARG A 207 -12.92 -23.88 3.28
C ARG A 207 -12.99 -24.79 2.06
N ASP A 208 -12.09 -25.75 2.02
CA ASP A 208 -12.14 -26.83 1.04
C ASP A 208 -11.98 -26.30 -0.39
N ILE A 209 -10.80 -25.77 -0.66
CA ILE A 209 -10.41 -25.15 -1.94
C ILE A 209 -9.31 -25.98 -2.62
N ASP A 210 -9.16 -25.83 -3.92
CA ASP A 210 -8.14 -26.53 -4.69
C ASP A 210 -6.81 -25.78 -4.69
N PHE A 211 -6.86 -24.46 -4.88
CA PHE A 211 -5.68 -23.59 -4.92
C PHE A 211 -5.93 -22.33 -4.09
N LEU A 212 -4.86 -21.88 -3.44
CA LEU A 212 -4.83 -20.62 -2.70
C LEU A 212 -3.72 -19.72 -3.25
N ILE A 213 -4.05 -18.49 -3.62
CA ILE A 213 -3.09 -17.42 -3.86
C ILE A 213 -3.16 -16.49 -2.64
N CYS A 214 -2.07 -16.41 -1.86
CA CYS A 214 -2.06 -15.77 -0.56
C CYS A 214 -0.97 -14.70 -0.48
N GLU A 215 -1.32 -13.54 0.08
CA GLU A 215 -0.36 -12.50 0.41
C GLU A 215 0.66 -12.96 1.46
N ALA A 216 1.83 -12.32 1.49
CA ALA A 216 2.90 -12.59 2.43
C ALA A 216 3.62 -11.31 2.89
N THR A 217 2.92 -10.17 2.95
CA THR A 217 3.51 -8.85 3.26
C THR A 217 4.32 -8.87 4.56
N TYR A 218 3.78 -9.46 5.62
CA TYR A 218 4.46 -9.62 6.90
C TYR A 218 4.66 -11.09 7.30
N GLY A 219 4.89 -11.96 6.34
CA GLY A 219 5.07 -13.39 6.58
C GLY A 219 6.32 -13.77 7.39
N ASP A 220 7.26 -12.83 7.58
CA ASP A 220 8.50 -13.00 8.34
C ASP A 220 8.39 -12.61 9.82
N ARG A 221 7.36 -11.85 10.22
CA ARG A 221 7.32 -11.22 11.54
C ARG A 221 5.95 -11.27 12.20
N ASP A 222 5.98 -11.32 13.53
CA ASP A 222 4.80 -11.18 14.37
C ASP A 222 4.80 -9.79 15.01
N ARG A 223 3.62 -9.26 15.28
CA ARG A 223 3.43 -8.01 16.00
C ARG A 223 3.10 -8.28 17.46
N PRO A 224 3.34 -7.32 18.38
CA PRO A 224 2.83 -7.42 19.73
C PRO A 224 1.30 -7.58 19.73
N ASP A 225 0.80 -8.58 20.45
CA ASP A 225 -0.64 -8.74 20.67
C ASP A 225 -1.14 -7.64 21.62
N VAL A 226 -1.74 -6.62 21.03
CA VAL A 226 -2.18 -5.41 21.74
C VAL A 226 -3.67 -5.20 21.49
N THR A 227 -4.45 -5.17 22.57
CA THR A 227 -5.90 -4.92 22.49
C THR A 227 -6.21 -3.52 21.94
N ARG A 228 -7.45 -3.32 21.43
CA ARG A 228 -7.93 -2.01 20.96
C ARG A 228 -7.81 -0.94 22.06
N ASP A 229 -8.11 -1.27 23.31
CA ASP A 229 -8.03 -0.33 24.43
C ASP A 229 -6.59 0.02 24.78
N GLU A 230 -5.69 -0.94 24.76
CA GLU A 230 -4.27 -0.70 24.97
C GLU A 230 -3.66 0.15 23.84
N ARG A 231 -3.99 -0.13 22.57
CA ARG A 231 -3.60 0.70 21.43
C ARG A 231 -4.06 2.16 21.61
N ARG A 232 -5.34 2.35 21.99
CA ARG A 232 -5.91 3.68 22.25
C ARG A 232 -5.20 4.37 23.41
N ARG A 233 -4.92 3.65 24.49
CA ARG A 233 -4.18 4.18 25.64
C ARG A 233 -2.77 4.66 25.25
N LEU A 234 -2.06 3.90 24.42
CA LEU A 234 -0.74 4.29 23.92
C LEU A 234 -0.81 5.54 23.04
N LEU A 235 -1.79 5.66 22.16
CA LEU A 235 -2.05 6.89 21.39
C LEU A 235 -2.33 8.08 22.32
N GLY A 236 -3.17 7.89 23.35
CA GLY A 236 -3.46 8.92 24.35
C GLY A 236 -2.20 9.41 25.06
N GLN A 237 -1.26 8.51 25.40
CA GLN A 237 0.01 8.89 26.02
C GLN A 237 0.86 9.79 25.11
N GLU A 238 0.90 9.55 23.78
CA GLU A 238 1.61 10.40 22.85
C GLU A 238 0.97 11.80 22.73
N VAL A 239 -0.36 11.84 22.70
CA VAL A 239 -1.12 13.12 22.71
C VAL A 239 -0.81 13.90 23.99
N MET A 240 -0.89 13.25 25.15
CA MET A 240 -0.63 13.89 26.44
C MET A 240 0.83 14.31 26.61
N HIS A 241 1.80 13.55 26.05
CA HIS A 241 3.19 13.99 26.00
C HIS A 241 3.35 15.29 25.21
N ALA A 242 2.76 15.38 24.01
CA ALA A 242 2.79 16.57 23.18
C ALA A 242 2.11 17.78 23.87
N ALA A 243 0.98 17.53 24.58
CA ALA A 243 0.30 18.53 25.39
C ALA A 243 1.20 19.08 26.51
N LYS A 244 1.90 18.20 27.22
CA LYS A 244 2.80 18.56 28.32
C LYS A 244 3.95 19.47 27.88
N VAL A 245 4.50 19.24 26.68
CA VAL A 245 5.57 20.08 26.12
C VAL A 245 5.04 21.26 25.32
N ASN A 246 3.72 21.44 25.28
CA ASN A 246 2.99 22.48 24.54
C ASN A 246 3.46 22.55 23.07
N GLY A 247 3.47 21.39 22.40
CA GLY A 247 3.95 21.26 21.02
C GLY A 247 2.99 20.46 20.14
N PRO A 248 3.19 20.50 18.80
CA PRO A 248 2.40 19.74 17.86
C PRO A 248 2.74 18.23 17.93
N LEU A 249 1.70 17.39 17.73
CA LEU A 249 1.84 15.98 17.40
C LEU A 249 1.55 15.80 15.92
N ILE A 250 2.56 15.38 15.16
CA ILE A 250 2.45 15.12 13.71
C ILE A 250 2.40 13.61 13.49
N ILE A 251 1.38 13.13 12.78
CA ILE A 251 1.16 11.71 12.52
C ILE A 251 1.15 11.46 11.00
N PRO A 252 2.25 10.95 10.43
CA PRO A 252 2.24 10.44 9.06
C PRO A 252 1.25 9.28 8.94
N SER A 253 0.32 9.36 7.99
CA SER A 253 -0.73 8.35 7.85
C SER A 253 -1.08 8.09 6.39
N PHE A 254 -1.47 6.85 6.07
CA PHE A 254 -2.18 6.59 4.82
C PHE A 254 -3.54 7.29 4.84
N ALA A 255 -3.95 7.80 3.68
CA ALA A 255 -5.18 8.57 3.54
C ALA A 255 -6.44 7.74 3.76
N VAL A 256 -6.36 6.45 3.48
CA VAL A 256 -7.46 5.48 3.56
C VAL A 256 -7.17 4.50 4.68
N GLU A 257 -8.18 4.14 5.44
CA GLU A 257 -8.24 3.24 6.59
C GLU A 257 -7.53 3.79 7.83
N ARG A 258 -6.20 3.90 7.87
CA ARG A 258 -5.44 4.33 9.04
C ARG A 258 -5.81 5.72 9.55
N THR A 259 -6.08 6.67 8.65
CA THR A 259 -6.53 8.02 9.06
C THR A 259 -7.87 7.96 9.78
N GLN A 260 -8.80 7.14 9.30
CA GLN A 260 -10.14 7.00 9.88
C GLN A 260 -10.08 6.28 11.24
N GLU A 261 -9.27 5.24 11.37
CA GLU A 261 -9.05 4.56 12.67
C GLU A 261 -8.44 5.52 13.72
N LEU A 262 -7.41 6.29 13.34
CA LEU A 262 -6.81 7.30 14.21
C LEU A 262 -7.83 8.36 14.66
N LEU A 263 -8.71 8.81 13.75
CA LEU A 263 -9.76 9.77 14.09
C LEU A 263 -10.76 9.21 15.11
N VAL A 264 -11.15 7.95 14.98
CA VAL A 264 -12.05 7.29 15.93
C VAL A 264 -11.38 7.14 17.30
N ASP A 265 -10.12 6.66 17.34
CA ASP A 265 -9.42 6.52 18.61
C ASP A 265 -9.18 7.86 19.30
N LEU A 266 -8.81 8.92 18.58
CA LEU A 266 -8.68 10.29 19.13
C LEU A 266 -10.02 10.85 19.61
N PHE A 267 -11.12 10.57 18.89
CA PHE A 267 -12.45 10.98 19.30
C PHE A 267 -12.89 10.30 20.60
N LEU A 268 -12.67 9.00 20.73
CA LEU A 268 -12.97 8.22 21.94
C LEU A 268 -12.13 8.68 23.12
N LEU A 269 -10.84 8.95 22.94
CA LEU A 269 -9.97 9.51 23.98
C LEU A 269 -10.46 10.86 24.48
N ALA A 270 -10.89 11.75 23.57
CA ALA A 270 -11.45 13.05 23.95
C ALA A 270 -12.79 12.90 24.67
N GLN A 271 -13.64 11.98 24.23
CA GLN A 271 -14.94 11.70 24.86
C GLN A 271 -14.79 11.15 26.28
N ASN A 272 -13.76 10.33 26.53
CA ASN A 272 -13.47 9.76 27.84
C ASN A 272 -12.66 10.71 28.76
N SER A 273 -12.33 11.92 28.28
CA SER A 273 -11.46 12.87 28.98
C SER A 273 -10.01 12.36 29.21
N ASP A 274 -9.56 11.36 28.42
CA ASP A 274 -8.19 10.86 28.47
C ASP A 274 -7.20 11.80 27.80
N ILE A 275 -7.69 12.71 26.92
CA ILE A 275 -6.95 13.81 26.29
C ILE A 275 -7.77 15.10 26.37
N PRO A 276 -7.17 16.28 26.14
CA PRO A 276 -7.89 17.56 26.23
C PRO A 276 -9.11 17.61 25.30
N GLU A 277 -10.28 17.92 25.85
CA GLU A 277 -11.54 18.02 25.08
C GLU A 277 -11.49 19.05 23.94
N ASN A 278 -10.68 20.10 24.07
CA ASN A 278 -10.55 21.16 23.08
C ASN A 278 -9.38 20.97 22.12
N LEU A 279 -8.83 19.76 22.03
CA LEU A 279 -7.73 19.44 21.16
C LEU A 279 -8.12 19.64 19.69
N SER A 280 -7.40 20.51 18.97
CA SER A 280 -7.57 20.65 17.52
C SER A 280 -6.87 19.52 16.79
N ILE A 281 -7.60 18.79 15.95
CA ILE A 281 -7.11 17.69 15.11
C ILE A 281 -7.28 18.10 13.65
N PHE A 282 -6.18 18.21 12.93
CA PHE A 282 -6.17 18.56 11.50
C PHE A 282 -5.92 17.31 10.66
N VAL A 283 -6.79 17.05 9.70
CA VAL A 283 -6.58 16.08 8.63
C VAL A 283 -6.12 16.85 7.40
N ASP A 284 -4.81 16.88 7.19
CA ASP A 284 -4.22 17.65 6.10
C ASP A 284 -3.87 16.76 4.89
N SER A 285 -4.92 16.25 4.26
CA SER A 285 -4.86 15.45 3.04
C SER A 285 -6.19 15.52 2.28
N PRO A 286 -6.23 16.11 1.07
CA PRO A 286 -7.46 16.13 0.25
C PRO A 286 -8.00 14.72 -0.04
N LEU A 287 -7.11 13.76 -0.29
CA LEU A 287 -7.50 12.36 -0.49
C LEU A 287 -8.14 11.78 0.78
N ALA A 288 -7.54 12.00 1.98
CA ALA A 288 -8.12 11.52 3.23
C ALA A 288 -9.49 12.16 3.52
N THR A 289 -9.66 13.44 3.17
CA THR A 289 -10.97 14.11 3.29
C THR A 289 -12.04 13.41 2.46
N ARG A 290 -11.75 13.17 1.18
CA ARG A 290 -12.69 12.49 0.27
C ARG A 290 -12.93 11.03 0.68
N ALA A 291 -11.87 10.29 1.05
CA ALA A 291 -11.99 8.93 1.54
C ALA A 291 -12.84 8.86 2.82
N SER A 292 -12.66 9.79 3.77
CA SER A 292 -13.48 9.85 4.98
C SER A 292 -14.98 10.06 4.69
N ALA A 293 -15.31 10.79 3.62
CA ALA A 293 -16.70 10.91 3.18
C ALA A 293 -17.26 9.56 2.66
N VAL A 294 -16.45 8.77 1.94
CA VAL A 294 -16.82 7.41 1.52
C VAL A 294 -17.04 6.51 2.74
N PHE A 295 -16.13 6.53 3.72
CA PHE A 295 -16.30 5.80 4.97
C PHE A 295 -17.59 6.20 5.71
N GLY A 296 -17.92 7.49 5.74
CA GLY A 296 -19.19 7.98 6.32
C GLY A 296 -20.41 7.44 5.57
N LYS A 297 -20.35 7.31 4.24
CA LYS A 297 -21.41 6.73 3.40
C LYS A 297 -21.62 5.25 3.72
N HIS A 298 -20.56 4.48 3.88
CA HIS A 298 -20.57 3.03 4.15
C HIS A 298 -20.48 2.67 5.64
N ALA A 299 -20.73 3.62 6.54
CA ALA A 299 -20.59 3.39 7.97
C ALA A 299 -21.53 2.30 8.52
N GLY A 300 -22.61 1.95 7.81
CA GLY A 300 -23.48 0.83 8.16
C GLY A 300 -22.90 -0.55 7.89
N GLU A 301 -21.80 -0.63 7.13
CA GLU A 301 -21.15 -1.87 6.69
C GLU A 301 -19.89 -2.20 7.50
N ILE A 302 -19.44 -1.28 8.37
CA ILE A 302 -18.21 -1.40 9.15
C ILE A 302 -18.48 -1.43 10.64
N HIS A 303 -17.55 -2.00 11.40
CA HIS A 303 -17.60 -1.95 12.85
C HIS A 303 -17.50 -0.50 13.33
N ASP A 304 -18.17 -0.18 14.44
CA ASP A 304 -18.14 1.16 15.06
C ASP A 304 -18.42 2.33 14.09
N GLY A 305 -19.17 2.09 13.01
CA GLY A 305 -19.47 3.09 11.98
C GLY A 305 -20.22 4.31 12.51
N ASP A 306 -21.08 4.16 13.51
CA ASP A 306 -21.74 5.29 14.18
C ASP A 306 -20.75 6.14 14.98
N ILE A 307 -19.74 5.51 15.59
CA ILE A 307 -18.64 6.23 16.26
C ILE A 307 -17.83 7.00 15.24
N LEU A 308 -17.52 6.36 14.11
CA LEU A 308 -16.83 7.03 13.00
C LEU A 308 -17.60 8.26 12.50
N LYS A 309 -18.91 8.16 12.25
CA LYS A 309 -19.75 9.32 11.86
C LYS A 309 -19.64 10.46 12.86
N ARG A 310 -19.70 10.14 14.16
CA ARG A 310 -19.56 11.14 15.23
C ARG A 310 -18.15 11.74 15.27
N ALA A 311 -17.11 10.94 15.07
CA ALA A 311 -15.73 11.41 14.98
C ALA A 311 -15.52 12.37 13.81
N LEU A 312 -16.01 12.01 12.62
CA LEU A 312 -15.95 12.86 11.42
C LEU A 312 -16.71 14.19 11.57
N ALA A 313 -17.83 14.18 12.30
CA ALA A 313 -18.64 15.37 12.59
C ALA A 313 -18.16 16.18 13.81
N SER A 314 -17.09 15.74 14.49
CA SER A 314 -16.59 16.40 15.69
C SER A 314 -16.07 17.82 15.36
N LYS A 315 -16.45 18.80 16.18
CA LYS A 315 -15.96 20.18 16.09
C LYS A 315 -14.44 20.32 16.26
N ASN A 316 -13.80 19.32 16.82
CA ASN A 316 -12.35 19.27 17.04
C ASN A 316 -11.59 18.82 15.78
N VAL A 317 -12.25 18.13 14.86
CA VAL A 317 -11.67 17.63 13.61
C VAL A 317 -11.85 18.67 12.50
N ARG A 318 -10.76 19.03 11.84
CA ARG A 318 -10.75 20.01 10.76
C ARG A 318 -10.07 19.40 9.54
N PHE A 319 -10.82 19.23 8.49
CA PHE A 319 -10.32 18.79 7.20
C PHE A 319 -9.79 19.98 6.40
N THR A 320 -8.62 19.85 5.78
CA THR A 320 -8.00 20.90 4.98
C THR A 320 -7.88 20.47 3.53
N GLU A 321 -8.39 21.28 2.64
CA GLU A 321 -8.38 21.02 1.19
C GLU A 321 -7.33 21.87 0.46
N THR A 322 -7.25 23.15 0.80
CA THR A 322 -6.38 24.10 0.08
C THR A 322 -4.96 24.14 0.63
N VAL A 323 -4.02 24.57 -0.22
CA VAL A 323 -2.61 24.79 0.17
C VAL A 323 -2.49 25.87 1.25
N ASP A 324 -3.33 26.91 1.21
CA ASP A 324 -3.27 27.99 2.19
C ASP A 324 -3.76 27.55 3.56
N GLN A 325 -4.79 26.69 3.63
CA GLN A 325 -5.21 26.05 4.87
C GLN A 325 -4.09 25.18 5.46
N SER A 326 -3.42 24.37 4.64
CA SER A 326 -2.27 23.56 5.04
C SER A 326 -1.11 24.40 5.60
N LYS A 327 -0.77 25.51 4.90
CA LYS A 327 0.27 26.45 5.36
C LYS A 327 -0.10 27.15 6.67
N ALA A 328 -1.38 27.42 6.89
CA ALA A 328 -1.85 28.07 8.11
C ALA A 328 -1.61 27.19 9.35
N ILE A 329 -1.73 25.86 9.24
CA ILE A 329 -1.42 24.93 10.34
C ILE A 329 0.02 25.10 10.84
N ASN A 330 0.98 25.26 9.94
CA ASN A 330 2.41 25.39 10.29
C ASN A 330 2.74 26.70 11.01
N LYS A 331 1.79 27.66 11.04
CA LYS A 331 1.92 28.94 11.78
C LYS A 331 1.30 28.85 13.18
N LEU A 332 0.60 27.77 13.51
CA LEU A 332 0.01 27.60 14.83
C LEU A 332 1.10 27.36 15.88
N ASN A 333 0.83 27.85 17.08
CA ASN A 333 1.63 27.61 18.27
C ASN A 333 0.84 26.74 19.27
N GLY A 334 1.56 26.03 20.14
CA GLY A 334 0.93 25.24 21.17
C GLY A 334 0.65 23.81 20.73
N HIS A 335 -0.30 23.18 21.43
CA HIS A 335 -0.63 21.78 21.25
C HIS A 335 -1.77 21.60 20.25
N TYR A 336 -1.54 20.79 19.23
CA TYR A 336 -2.51 20.32 18.24
C TYR A 336 -2.02 19.02 17.59
N VAL A 337 -2.92 18.29 16.96
CA VAL A 337 -2.60 17.07 16.21
C VAL A 337 -2.75 17.34 14.71
N VAL A 338 -1.81 16.83 13.90
CA VAL A 338 -1.90 16.83 12.43
C VAL A 338 -1.75 15.40 11.94
N ILE A 339 -2.74 14.93 11.20
CA ILE A 339 -2.70 13.67 10.45
C ILE A 339 -2.54 14.04 8.97
N ALA A 340 -1.45 13.59 8.33
CA ALA A 340 -1.16 13.95 6.94
C ALA A 340 -0.56 12.80 6.14
N ALA A 341 -0.91 12.69 4.87
CA ALA A 341 -0.34 11.69 3.96
C ALA A 341 1.02 12.19 3.40
N SER A 342 2.00 11.27 3.11
CA SER A 342 1.91 9.82 3.14
C SER A 342 2.41 9.22 4.45
N GLY A 343 2.03 7.97 4.70
CA GLY A 343 2.41 7.25 5.92
C GLY A 343 3.91 6.94 6.06
N MET A 344 4.68 6.88 4.96
CA MET A 344 6.14 6.65 4.95
C MET A 344 6.95 7.94 4.75
N CYS A 345 6.32 9.10 4.77
CA CYS A 345 6.94 10.44 4.69
C CYS A 345 7.59 10.83 3.35
N ASP A 346 7.53 10.00 2.31
CA ASP A 346 8.22 10.25 1.04
C ASP A 346 7.47 11.19 0.08
N ALA A 347 6.17 11.35 0.27
CA ALA A 347 5.30 12.15 -0.57
C ALA A 347 4.28 12.96 0.27
N GLY A 348 3.49 13.78 -0.39
CA GLY A 348 2.35 14.46 0.21
C GLY A 348 2.69 15.62 1.14
N ARG A 349 1.64 16.11 1.81
CA ARG A 349 1.72 17.29 2.68
C ARG A 349 2.50 17.04 3.98
N ILE A 350 2.63 15.80 4.41
CA ILE A 350 3.44 15.43 5.57
C ILE A 350 4.87 15.97 5.49
N ARG A 351 5.47 16.02 4.29
CA ARG A 351 6.83 16.54 4.09
C ARG A 351 6.96 18.01 4.49
N HIS A 352 5.91 18.81 4.27
CA HIS A 352 5.87 20.21 4.67
C HIS A 352 5.75 20.34 6.19
N HIS A 353 4.94 19.50 6.84
CA HIS A 353 4.83 19.46 8.30
C HIS A 353 6.12 19.00 8.96
N LEU A 354 6.77 17.97 8.42
CA LEU A 354 8.08 17.52 8.91
C LEU A 354 9.14 18.60 8.77
N LYS A 355 9.22 19.26 7.60
CA LYS A 355 10.14 20.39 7.37
C LYS A 355 9.91 21.54 8.37
N ALA A 356 8.67 21.84 8.70
CA ALA A 356 8.31 22.93 9.62
C ALA A 356 8.53 22.58 11.09
N ASN A 357 8.56 21.28 11.47
CA ASN A 357 8.49 20.87 12.87
C ASN A 357 9.66 19.99 13.36
N LEU A 358 10.40 19.26 12.50
CA LEU A 358 11.47 18.37 12.93
C LEU A 358 12.59 19.07 13.73
N TRP A 359 12.85 20.32 13.48
CA TRP A 359 13.88 21.10 14.18
C TRP A 359 13.44 21.64 15.55
N LYS A 360 12.15 21.58 15.88
CA LYS A 360 11.56 22.07 17.13
C LYS A 360 11.68 20.98 18.23
N ARG A 361 12.20 21.36 19.39
CA ARG A 361 12.36 20.43 20.52
C ARG A 361 11.05 20.00 21.17
N ASN A 362 10.00 20.82 21.05
CA ASN A 362 8.67 20.54 21.60
C ASN A 362 7.74 19.86 20.60
N ALA A 363 8.19 19.56 19.38
CA ALA A 363 7.39 18.79 18.43
C ALA A 363 7.55 17.28 18.68
N SER A 364 6.47 16.54 18.42
CA SER A 364 6.45 15.07 18.45
C SER A 364 5.99 14.55 17.10
N ILE A 365 6.67 13.51 16.59
CA ILE A 365 6.31 12.79 15.38
C ILE A 365 5.99 11.36 15.77
N LEU A 366 4.77 10.90 15.49
CA LEU A 366 4.34 9.54 15.76
C LEU A 366 4.19 8.77 14.44
N MET A 367 5.08 7.81 14.20
CA MET A 367 4.96 6.85 13.11
C MET A 367 3.94 5.77 13.51
N ALA A 368 2.73 5.86 12.96
CA ALA A 368 1.60 5.00 13.33
C ALA A 368 1.60 3.64 12.58
N GLY A 369 2.74 3.19 12.09
CA GLY A 369 2.91 1.90 11.40
C GLY A 369 4.32 1.69 10.91
N PHE A 370 4.51 0.57 10.20
CA PHE A 370 5.78 0.16 9.62
C PHE A 370 6.35 1.23 8.69
N GLN A 371 7.68 1.37 8.71
CA GLN A 371 8.43 2.25 7.83
C GLN A 371 9.41 1.40 7.01
N ALA A 372 9.20 1.35 5.69
CA ALA A 372 10.01 0.55 4.77
C ALA A 372 11.45 1.09 4.67
N GLN A 373 12.39 0.21 4.40
CA GLN A 373 13.79 0.57 4.14
C GLN A 373 13.87 1.60 2.99
N GLY A 374 14.82 2.52 3.09
CA GLY A 374 15.00 3.59 2.09
C GLY A 374 14.00 4.75 2.18
N THR A 375 12.98 4.71 3.05
CA THR A 375 12.01 5.80 3.22
C THR A 375 12.51 6.86 4.21
N LEU A 376 12.00 8.10 4.07
CA LEU A 376 12.28 9.17 5.02
C LEU A 376 11.78 8.82 6.44
N GLY A 377 10.62 8.17 6.53
CA GLY A 377 10.08 7.70 7.80
C GLY A 377 11.02 6.71 8.49
N ARG A 378 11.63 5.80 7.74
CA ARG A 378 12.61 4.84 8.26
C ARG A 378 13.86 5.53 8.79
N LEU A 379 14.41 6.49 8.05
CA LEU A 379 15.57 7.29 8.52
C LEU A 379 15.28 7.98 9.86
N LEU A 380 14.07 8.51 10.04
CA LEU A 380 13.66 9.16 11.28
C LEU A 380 13.55 8.17 12.44
N VAL A 381 12.98 6.99 12.19
CA VAL A 381 12.87 5.91 13.19
C VAL A 381 14.24 5.38 13.60
N ASP A 382 15.16 5.25 12.65
CA ASP A 382 16.55 4.82 12.89
C ASP A 382 17.40 5.88 13.62
N GLY A 383 16.82 7.04 13.96
CA GLY A 383 17.46 8.06 14.78
C GLY A 383 18.35 9.03 14.00
N ALA A 384 18.11 9.25 12.71
CA ALA A 384 18.85 10.23 11.93
C ALA A 384 18.83 11.61 12.61
N SER A 385 20.01 12.17 12.88
CA SER A 385 20.16 13.50 13.48
C SER A 385 19.85 14.65 12.52
N ARG A 386 19.92 14.36 11.21
CA ARG A 386 19.60 15.24 10.10
C ARG A 386 18.97 14.46 8.96
N VAL A 387 18.07 15.09 8.25
CA VAL A 387 17.42 14.53 7.05
C VAL A 387 17.33 15.59 5.96
N ARG A 388 17.21 15.15 4.71
CA ARG A 388 17.02 16.06 3.57
C ARG A 388 15.60 15.98 3.06
N ILE A 389 14.86 17.09 3.13
CA ILE A 389 13.47 17.15 2.69
C ILE A 389 13.35 18.24 1.60
N GLN A 390 12.93 17.86 0.40
CA GLN A 390 12.78 18.78 -0.75
C GLN A 390 14.04 19.62 -1.03
N GLY A 391 15.22 18.99 -0.89
CA GLY A 391 16.51 19.65 -1.14
C GLY A 391 17.10 20.42 0.05
N GLU A 392 16.34 20.64 1.12
CA GLU A 392 16.81 21.31 2.33
C GLU A 392 17.21 20.32 3.42
N GLU A 393 18.34 20.60 4.07
CA GLU A 393 18.83 19.84 5.22
C GLU A 393 18.13 20.31 6.50
N ILE A 394 17.51 19.38 7.22
CA ILE A 394 16.75 19.67 8.44
C ILE A 394 17.36 18.89 9.60
N LYS A 395 17.70 19.58 10.67
CA LYS A 395 18.15 18.96 11.92
C LYS A 395 16.96 18.35 12.65
N VAL A 396 17.07 17.08 13.06
CA VAL A 396 16.05 16.40 13.85
C VAL A 396 16.27 16.67 15.33
N ARG A 397 15.34 17.38 15.94
CA ARG A 397 15.28 17.68 17.38
C ARG A 397 13.94 17.29 18.00
N ALA A 398 12.94 17.05 17.14
CA ALA A 398 11.63 16.57 17.55
C ALA A 398 11.76 15.16 18.14
N ARG A 399 10.86 14.83 19.05
CA ARG A 399 10.73 13.45 19.55
C ARG A 399 10.13 12.59 18.44
N ILE A 400 10.77 11.48 18.12
CA ILE A 400 10.26 10.48 17.18
C ILE A 400 9.81 9.26 18.00
N SER A 401 8.57 8.83 17.80
CA SER A 401 8.01 7.59 18.35
C SER A 401 7.39 6.75 17.25
N GLN A 402 7.36 5.43 17.44
CA GLN A 402 6.79 4.50 16.48
C GLN A 402 5.87 3.50 17.21
N PHE A 403 4.68 3.27 16.61
CA PHE A 403 3.78 2.18 16.94
C PHE A 403 3.44 1.40 15.67
N ASP A 404 3.69 0.11 15.64
CA ASP A 404 3.21 -0.74 14.55
C ASP A 404 1.85 -1.37 14.92
N LEU A 405 0.89 -0.52 15.33
CA LEU A 405 -0.39 -0.92 15.88
C LEU A 405 -1.60 -0.57 14.98
N TYR A 406 -1.36 0.19 13.90
CA TYR A 406 -2.37 0.58 12.91
C TYR A 406 -2.02 0.01 11.53
N SER A 407 -1.55 -1.24 11.50
CA SER A 407 -1.25 -1.92 10.24
C SER A 407 -2.54 -2.30 9.50
N GLY A 408 -2.49 -2.24 8.17
CA GLY A 408 -3.56 -2.76 7.31
C GLY A 408 -3.49 -4.27 7.11
N HIS A 409 -2.29 -4.89 7.21
CA HIS A 409 -2.06 -6.30 6.90
C HIS A 409 -1.96 -7.16 8.15
N ALA A 410 -2.36 -8.41 8.04
CA ALA A 410 -2.12 -9.46 9.01
C ALA A 410 -0.62 -9.71 9.19
N ASP A 411 -0.22 -10.14 10.39
CA ASP A 411 1.15 -10.60 10.65
C ASP A 411 1.33 -12.08 10.33
N ALA A 412 2.54 -12.61 10.53
CA ALA A 412 2.86 -13.96 10.13
C ALA A 412 2.00 -15.03 10.84
N SER A 413 1.73 -14.87 12.13
CA SER A 413 0.89 -15.80 12.90
C SER A 413 -0.57 -15.71 12.49
N GLU A 414 -1.07 -14.51 12.21
CA GLU A 414 -2.43 -14.27 11.71
C GLU A 414 -2.61 -14.86 10.30
N LEU A 415 -1.62 -14.68 9.40
CA LEU A 415 -1.62 -15.29 8.05
C LEU A 415 -1.64 -16.82 8.13
N VAL A 416 -0.81 -17.42 8.99
CA VAL A 416 -0.81 -18.88 9.21
C VAL A 416 -2.17 -19.36 9.73
N SER A 417 -2.76 -18.64 10.69
CA SER A 417 -4.08 -18.98 11.24
C SER A 417 -5.15 -18.87 10.15
N TRP A 418 -5.13 -17.79 9.37
CA TRP A 418 -6.09 -17.58 8.29
C TRP A 418 -5.99 -18.71 7.24
N VAL A 419 -4.79 -19.14 6.83
CA VAL A 419 -4.58 -20.27 5.90
C VAL A 419 -5.08 -21.58 6.51
N LYS A 420 -4.82 -21.84 7.78
CA LYS A 420 -5.32 -23.04 8.49
C LYS A 420 -6.84 -23.13 8.49
N ASP A 421 -7.53 -22.00 8.58
CA ASP A 421 -8.99 -21.98 8.51
C ASP A 421 -9.55 -22.29 7.11
N ARG A 422 -8.72 -22.32 6.06
CA ARG A 422 -9.09 -22.65 4.67
C ARG A 422 -8.87 -24.12 4.31
N VAL A 423 -8.24 -24.90 5.18
CA VAL A 423 -7.97 -26.31 4.89
C VAL A 423 -9.27 -27.14 4.79
N PRO A 424 -9.27 -28.19 3.94
CA PRO A 424 -8.16 -28.62 3.09
C PRO A 424 -7.92 -27.68 1.89
N VAL A 425 -6.65 -27.37 1.61
CA VAL A 425 -6.19 -26.86 0.32
C VAL A 425 -5.63 -28.06 -0.43
N ARG A 426 -6.28 -28.48 -1.53
CA ARG A 426 -6.04 -29.82 -2.11
C ARG A 426 -4.74 -29.93 -2.88
N HIS A 427 -4.28 -28.84 -3.52
CA HIS A 427 -3.18 -28.94 -4.48
C HIS A 427 -1.99 -28.06 -4.13
N ALA A 428 -2.15 -26.73 -4.10
CA ALA A 428 -1.04 -25.83 -3.82
C ALA A 428 -1.47 -24.48 -3.23
N ILE A 429 -0.52 -23.87 -2.52
CA ILE A 429 -0.56 -22.47 -2.07
C ILE A 429 0.51 -21.72 -2.84
N PHE A 430 0.11 -20.65 -3.54
CA PHE A 430 1.02 -19.70 -4.15
C PHE A 430 1.15 -18.49 -3.21
N LEU A 431 2.37 -18.15 -2.79
CA LEU A 431 2.61 -16.95 -1.99
C LEU A 431 3.05 -15.80 -2.89
N THR A 432 2.37 -14.69 -2.76
CA THR A 432 2.59 -13.47 -3.53
C THR A 432 2.54 -12.26 -2.60
N HIS A 433 2.61 -11.04 -3.14
CA HIS A 433 2.47 -9.80 -2.38
C HIS A 433 3.33 -9.80 -1.10
N GLY A 434 4.63 -10.05 -1.27
CA GLY A 434 5.62 -10.09 -0.21
C GLY A 434 7.02 -9.91 -0.75
N GLU A 435 7.88 -9.29 0.04
CA GLU A 435 9.32 -9.29 -0.21
C GLU A 435 9.93 -10.67 0.12
N GLU A 436 11.18 -10.89 -0.27
CA GLU A 436 11.87 -12.19 -0.13
C GLU A 436 11.77 -12.76 1.30
N ASP A 437 11.98 -11.92 2.32
CA ASP A 437 11.94 -12.33 3.73
C ASP A 437 10.52 -12.74 4.15
N GLY A 438 9.49 -11.98 3.73
CA GLY A 438 8.08 -12.27 4.01
C GLY A 438 7.63 -13.58 3.36
N LEU A 439 7.96 -13.77 2.07
CA LEU A 439 7.64 -14.98 1.32
C LEU A 439 8.27 -16.23 1.94
N ASN A 440 9.58 -16.19 2.20
CA ASN A 440 10.32 -17.31 2.78
C ASN A 440 9.90 -17.57 4.24
N GLY A 441 9.64 -16.51 5.01
CA GLY A 441 9.14 -16.60 6.38
C GLY A 441 7.80 -17.33 6.46
N LEU A 442 6.83 -16.91 5.66
CA LEU A 442 5.51 -17.54 5.63
C LEU A 442 5.58 -18.97 5.08
N LYS A 443 6.36 -19.22 4.01
CA LYS A 443 6.59 -20.56 3.48
C LYS A 443 7.14 -21.50 4.54
N GLY A 444 8.13 -21.08 5.32
CA GLY A 444 8.70 -21.88 6.40
C GLY A 444 7.67 -22.21 7.49
N ARG A 445 6.87 -21.24 7.91
CA ARG A 445 5.81 -21.41 8.91
C ARG A 445 4.70 -22.35 8.42
N LEU A 446 4.24 -22.19 7.18
CA LEU A 446 3.24 -23.07 6.56
C LEU A 446 3.77 -24.49 6.40
N GLY A 447 5.02 -24.68 5.96
CA GLY A 447 5.65 -25.99 5.85
C GLY A 447 5.75 -26.74 7.19
N ALA A 448 5.86 -26.02 8.31
CA ALA A 448 5.86 -26.63 9.63
C ALA A 448 4.47 -27.10 10.09
N VAL A 449 3.39 -26.43 9.69
CA VAL A 449 2.01 -26.73 10.16
C VAL A 449 1.17 -27.49 9.12
N LEU A 450 1.53 -27.42 7.84
CA LEU A 450 0.84 -28.03 6.70
C LEU A 450 1.85 -28.72 5.76
N PRO A 451 2.66 -29.69 6.24
CA PRO A 451 3.78 -30.24 5.49
C PRO A 451 3.37 -30.95 4.19
N GLU A 452 2.12 -31.39 4.07
CA GLU A 452 1.61 -32.10 2.89
C GLU A 452 1.22 -31.16 1.74
N ILE A 453 1.16 -29.84 1.98
CA ILE A 453 0.71 -28.89 0.99
C ILE A 453 1.92 -28.27 0.28
N SER A 454 1.91 -28.29 -1.06
CA SER A 454 2.94 -27.62 -1.86
C SER A 454 2.82 -26.09 -1.74
N VAL A 455 3.88 -25.41 -1.30
CA VAL A 455 3.96 -23.95 -1.22
C VAL A 455 4.93 -23.42 -2.28
N ILE A 456 4.39 -22.71 -3.26
CA ILE A 456 5.09 -22.20 -4.46
C ILE A 456 5.31 -20.70 -4.32
N LEU A 457 6.49 -20.20 -4.68
CA LEU A 457 6.83 -18.79 -4.77
C LEU A 457 7.00 -18.42 -6.26
N PRO A 458 5.96 -17.90 -6.94
CA PRO A 458 6.06 -17.56 -8.35
C PRO A 458 6.92 -16.30 -8.56
N LEU A 459 7.66 -16.27 -9.66
CA LEU A 459 8.33 -15.07 -10.14
C LEU A 459 7.38 -14.25 -11.02
N ILE A 460 7.77 -13.01 -11.27
CA ILE A 460 7.04 -12.14 -12.20
C ILE A 460 7.03 -12.79 -13.60
N ASP A 461 5.85 -12.85 -14.21
CA ASP A 461 5.55 -13.48 -15.50
C ASP A 461 5.65 -15.02 -15.51
N ASP A 462 5.80 -15.66 -14.35
CA ASP A 462 5.60 -17.11 -14.26
C ASP A 462 4.16 -17.49 -14.57
N ALA A 463 3.99 -18.65 -15.21
CA ALA A 463 2.70 -19.24 -15.52
C ALA A 463 2.64 -20.70 -15.08
N PHE A 464 1.46 -21.13 -14.62
CA PHE A 464 1.22 -22.49 -14.16
C PHE A 464 -0.06 -23.03 -14.81
N GLN A 465 0.04 -24.23 -15.38
CA GLN A 465 -1.16 -25.04 -15.63
C GLN A 465 -1.67 -25.59 -14.32
N ILE A 466 -2.92 -25.29 -13.99
CA ILE A 466 -3.60 -25.72 -12.76
C ILE A 466 -4.86 -26.52 -13.12
N GLY A 467 -5.18 -27.50 -12.32
CA GLY A 467 -6.33 -28.38 -12.54
C GLY A 467 -6.46 -29.47 -11.47
N GLN A 468 -7.33 -30.45 -11.68
CA GLN A 468 -7.60 -31.55 -10.73
C GLN A 468 -6.36 -32.42 -10.39
N LYS A 469 -5.28 -32.31 -11.17
CA LYS A 469 -4.03 -33.02 -10.94
C LYS A 469 -2.94 -32.20 -10.25
N GLY A 470 -3.24 -30.97 -9.87
CA GLY A 470 -2.28 -30.04 -9.22
C GLY A 470 -1.84 -28.90 -10.12
N ALA A 471 -0.68 -28.33 -9.80
CA ALA A 471 -0.06 -27.23 -10.51
C ALA A 471 1.24 -27.68 -11.19
N ARG A 472 1.46 -27.21 -12.42
CA ARG A 472 2.70 -27.43 -13.17
C ARG A 472 3.14 -26.14 -13.82
N GLN A 473 4.35 -25.68 -13.53
CA GLN A 473 4.93 -24.51 -14.19
C GLN A 473 5.08 -24.75 -15.69
N VAL A 474 4.74 -23.75 -16.48
CA VAL A 474 4.87 -23.77 -17.94
C VAL A 474 5.72 -22.59 -18.40
N ASP A 475 6.61 -22.84 -19.34
CA ASP A 475 7.43 -21.81 -19.97
C ASP A 475 6.64 -21.21 -21.15
N LEU A 476 6.28 -19.94 -21.03
CA LEU A 476 5.61 -19.20 -22.11
C LEU A 476 6.58 -18.65 -23.16
N ASN A 477 7.89 -18.92 -23.03
CA ASN A 477 8.94 -18.42 -23.92
C ASN A 477 8.90 -16.87 -24.08
N LYS A 478 8.48 -16.16 -23.03
CA LYS A 478 8.47 -14.70 -22.98
C LYS A 478 9.70 -14.18 -22.24
N PRO A 479 10.34 -13.09 -22.69
CA PRO A 479 11.43 -12.49 -21.94
C PRO A 479 10.89 -11.91 -20.61
N LEU A 480 11.63 -12.13 -19.52
CA LEU A 480 11.32 -11.55 -18.22
C LEU A 480 11.32 -10.02 -18.33
N ARG A 481 10.21 -9.37 -17.92
CA ARG A 481 10.09 -7.90 -17.88
C ARG A 481 10.98 -7.28 -16.80
N LEU A 482 11.25 -8.03 -15.73
CA LEU A 482 12.09 -7.60 -14.63
C LEU A 482 12.95 -8.80 -14.18
N LYS A 483 14.26 -8.57 -14.00
CA LYS A 483 15.11 -9.59 -13.40
C LYS A 483 14.82 -9.69 -11.91
N PRO A 484 14.81 -10.88 -11.31
CA PRO A 484 14.54 -11.07 -9.88
C PRO A 484 15.40 -10.16 -8.99
N GLU A 485 16.69 -9.97 -9.34
CA GLU A 485 17.60 -9.12 -8.58
C GLU A 485 17.25 -7.61 -8.64
N SER A 486 16.31 -7.24 -9.50
CA SER A 486 15.85 -5.84 -9.66
C SER A 486 14.53 -5.55 -8.96
N VAL A 487 13.86 -6.58 -8.45
CA VAL A 487 12.64 -6.45 -7.65
C VAL A 487 13.02 -5.99 -6.25
N ALA A 488 12.19 -5.15 -5.64
CA ALA A 488 12.35 -4.62 -4.28
C ALA A 488 13.71 -3.92 -4.02
N ARG A 489 14.40 -3.42 -5.05
CA ARG A 489 15.60 -2.61 -4.83
C ARG A 489 15.23 -1.30 -4.15
N LEU A 490 15.95 -1.00 -3.08
CA LEU A 490 15.80 0.26 -2.32
C LEU A 490 15.94 1.48 -3.24
N ASP A 491 15.10 2.49 -3.01
CA ASP A 491 15.29 3.79 -3.66
C ASP A 491 16.56 4.46 -3.11
N TRP A 492 17.59 4.51 -3.94
CA TRP A 492 18.87 5.13 -3.62
C TRP A 492 18.78 6.63 -3.28
N HIS A 493 17.63 7.28 -3.45
CA HIS A 493 17.47 8.72 -3.25
C HIS A 493 17.68 9.16 -1.80
N ASN A 494 17.11 8.40 -0.87
CA ASN A 494 17.28 8.67 0.56
C ASN A 494 18.67 8.23 1.04
N ASP A 495 19.22 7.14 0.52
CA ASP A 495 20.59 6.70 0.80
C ASP A 495 21.62 7.70 0.29
N LEU A 496 21.45 8.22 -0.94
CA LEU A 496 22.27 9.30 -1.45
C LEU A 496 22.13 10.56 -0.59
N SER A 497 20.93 10.89 -0.14
CA SER A 497 20.70 12.06 0.73
C SER A 497 21.41 11.90 2.07
N LYS A 498 21.36 10.71 2.68
CA LYS A 498 22.10 10.37 3.90
C LYS A 498 23.61 10.47 3.67
N PHE A 499 24.12 9.85 2.61
CA PHE A 499 25.53 9.91 2.25
C PHE A 499 26.03 11.36 2.04
N LEU A 500 25.27 12.20 1.35
CA LEU A 500 25.62 13.61 1.15
C LEU A 500 25.69 14.40 2.47
N ILE A 501 24.80 14.09 3.41
CA ILE A 501 24.85 14.68 4.76
C ILE A 501 26.11 14.23 5.50
N GLU A 502 26.42 12.92 5.51
CA GLU A 502 27.63 12.36 6.15
C GLU A 502 28.92 12.95 5.56
N VAL A 503 28.99 13.09 4.23
CA VAL A 503 30.10 13.76 3.55
C VAL A 503 30.21 15.21 4.00
N SER A 504 29.11 15.95 4.04
CA SER A 504 29.08 17.36 4.47
C SER A 504 29.54 17.52 5.93
N GLU A 505 29.07 16.64 6.83
CA GLU A 505 29.49 16.63 8.25
C GLU A 505 30.97 16.32 8.39
N THR A 506 31.48 15.30 7.68
CA THR A 506 32.89 14.91 7.71
C THR A 506 33.79 16.04 7.22
N VAL A 507 33.43 16.72 6.13
CA VAL A 507 34.17 17.86 5.59
C VAL A 507 34.11 19.06 6.54
N THR A 508 32.96 19.30 7.16
CA THR A 508 32.76 20.44 8.09
C THR A 508 33.50 20.22 9.44
N ALA A 509 33.54 18.99 9.93
CA ALA A 509 34.21 18.61 11.17
C ALA A 509 35.74 18.54 11.05
N ALA A 510 36.29 18.59 9.84
CA ALA A 510 37.74 18.58 9.63
C ALA A 510 38.42 19.78 10.27
N ALA A 511 39.53 19.52 10.96
CA ALA A 511 40.19 20.47 11.85
C ALA A 511 40.70 21.74 11.15
N ASP A 512 41.07 21.64 9.88
CA ASP A 512 41.61 22.74 9.09
C ASP A 512 41.30 22.61 7.60
N GLU A 513 41.61 23.64 6.81
CA GLU A 513 41.35 23.71 5.37
C GLU A 513 42.14 22.66 4.57
N LYS A 514 43.34 22.30 5.06
CA LYS A 514 44.19 21.27 4.44
C LYS A 514 43.57 19.87 4.58
N SER A 515 43.03 19.57 5.75
CA SER A 515 42.31 18.33 6.05
C SER A 515 41.04 18.22 5.21
N ARG A 516 40.28 19.32 5.07
CA ARG A 516 39.11 19.40 4.17
C ARG A 516 39.47 19.09 2.71
N ALA A 517 40.55 19.71 2.21
CA ALA A 517 41.03 19.47 0.86
C ALA A 517 41.49 18.02 0.61
N VAL A 518 42.02 17.35 1.64
CA VAL A 518 42.41 15.92 1.57
C VAL A 518 41.15 15.03 1.47
N ILE A 519 40.13 15.28 2.27
CA ILE A 519 38.87 14.52 2.26
C ILE A 519 38.21 14.67 0.89
N ILE A 520 38.07 15.89 0.39
CA ILE A 520 37.45 16.15 -0.92
C ILE A 520 38.22 15.47 -2.05
N ARG A 521 39.54 15.47 -2.02
CA ARG A 521 40.35 14.76 -3.03
C ARG A 521 40.17 13.25 -2.97
N ARG A 522 40.05 12.66 -1.78
CA ARG A 522 39.79 11.22 -1.62
C ARG A 522 38.44 10.83 -2.21
N LEU A 523 37.39 11.61 -1.92
CA LEU A 523 36.04 11.40 -2.46
C LEU A 523 36.04 11.51 -4.01
N ARG A 524 36.72 12.51 -4.58
CA ARG A 524 36.82 12.65 -6.05
C ARG A 524 37.51 11.45 -6.68
N ARG A 525 38.63 10.97 -6.12
CA ARG A 525 39.33 9.78 -6.61
C ARG A 525 38.47 8.52 -6.57
N ALA A 526 37.70 8.35 -5.49
CA ALA A 526 36.78 7.21 -5.39
C ALA A 526 35.70 7.25 -6.49
N LEU A 527 35.15 8.43 -6.79
CA LEU A 527 34.16 8.60 -7.86
C LEU A 527 34.74 8.46 -9.29
N GLU A 528 36.05 8.73 -9.46
CA GLU A 528 36.75 8.59 -10.74
C GLU A 528 37.12 7.12 -10.99
N ALA A 529 37.46 6.35 -9.96
CA ALA A 529 37.84 4.95 -10.06
C ALA A 529 36.72 4.00 -10.49
N ASP A 530 35.45 4.38 -10.30
CA ASP A 530 34.28 3.60 -10.74
C ASP A 530 33.86 3.92 -12.20
N GLN A 531 34.59 4.76 -12.94
CA GLN A 531 34.29 5.11 -14.34
C GLN A 531 35.21 4.39 -15.34
N GLU A 532 36.18 3.61 -14.89
CA GLU A 532 36.99 2.69 -15.69
C GLU A 532 36.48 1.23 -15.53
#